data_46dffb9d02e0da8bcf147f2fa5e2fc97
#
_entry.id   46dffb9d02e0da8bcf147f2fa5e2fc97
#
_cell.length_a   1.000
_cell.length_b   1.000
_cell.length_c   1.000
_cell.angle_alpha   90.00
_cell.angle_beta   90.00
_cell.angle_gamma   90.00
#
_symmetry.space_group_name_H-M   'P 1'
#
loop_
_entity.id
_entity.type
_entity.pdbx_description
1 polymer ?
#
loop_
_entity_poly.entity_id
_entity_poly.type
_entity_poly.pdbx_seq_one_letter_code
_entity_poly.pdbx_strand_id
1 'polypeptide(L)'
;MKKLFLYLYLLPIFLSIIISIFFIPFISNSNYVLTYNKNIVIVKSDSKFIWPIKSKNITSKFGYRKSPTEGASSYHGGVDIAAKEGTDIYAIADGIVKYAGWYGANGYSVLISHKDGVVSTYAHISNDFLVSVGDEVKSGETIARVGPRYIEGPANNPYKDSNGNSTNGATTGPHLHFALSVNGKRVNPLEYVNF
;
A
#
# COMPACT_ATOMS: atom_id res chain seq x y z
N MET A 1 26.67 -33.07 46.80
CA MET A 1 25.28 -32.57 46.81
C MET A 1 25.14 -31.07 46.50
N LYS A 2 25.98 -30.18 47.00
CA LYS A 2 25.86 -28.70 46.71
C LYS A 2 26.02 -28.31 45.24
N LYS A 3 26.81 -29.02 44.39
CA LYS A 3 26.97 -28.70 42.98
C LYS A 3 25.78 -29.09 42.10
N LEU A 4 25.00 -30.11 42.49
CA LEU A 4 23.81 -30.51 41.73
C LEU A 4 22.64 -29.52 41.90
N PHE A 5 22.51 -28.91 43.08
CA PHE A 5 21.50 -27.89 43.36
C PHE A 5 21.75 -26.59 42.56
N LEU A 6 23.01 -26.23 42.33
CA LEU A 6 23.34 -25.04 41.54
C LEU A 6 22.93 -25.20 40.06
N TYR A 7 23.07 -26.39 39.49
CA TYR A 7 22.65 -26.68 38.12
C TYR A 7 21.15 -26.64 37.92
N LEU A 8 20.38 -27.07 38.92
CA LEU A 8 18.91 -27.03 38.89
C LEU A 8 18.33 -25.61 38.99
N TYR A 9 19.05 -24.66 39.59
CA TYR A 9 18.63 -23.24 39.64
C TYR A 9 19.02 -22.43 38.41
N LEU A 10 20.13 -22.78 37.76
CA LEU A 10 20.60 -22.05 36.60
C LEU A 10 19.94 -22.51 35.27
N LEU A 11 19.44 -23.74 35.21
CA LEU A 11 18.79 -24.30 34.01
C LEU A 11 17.54 -23.50 33.56
N PRO A 12 16.60 -23.12 34.43
CA PRO A 12 15.45 -22.31 34.03
C PRO A 12 15.83 -20.88 33.63
N ILE A 13 16.89 -20.31 34.23
CA ILE A 13 17.39 -18.97 33.85
C ILE A 13 18.01 -19.00 32.47
N PHE A 14 18.83 -20.01 32.16
CA PHE A 14 19.39 -20.21 30.80
C PHE A 14 18.31 -20.51 29.77
N LEU A 15 17.30 -21.30 30.10
CA LEU A 15 16.18 -21.60 29.21
C LEU A 15 15.33 -20.37 28.92
N SER A 16 15.09 -19.51 29.91
CA SER A 16 14.36 -18.25 29.71
C SER A 16 15.13 -17.24 28.84
N ILE A 17 16.47 -17.20 28.96
CA ILE A 17 17.32 -16.35 28.12
C ILE A 17 17.35 -16.88 26.68
N ILE A 18 17.46 -18.19 26.47
CA ILE A 18 17.45 -18.82 25.14
C ILE A 18 16.08 -18.60 24.45
N ILE A 19 14.98 -18.77 25.17
CA ILE A 19 13.63 -18.49 24.65
C ILE A 19 13.51 -17.02 24.25
N SER A 20 14.04 -16.09 25.06
CA SER A 20 14.05 -14.66 24.72
C SER A 20 14.86 -14.33 23.48
N ILE A 21 16.01 -15.02 23.27
CA ILE A 21 16.90 -14.78 22.10
C ILE A 21 16.32 -15.39 20.82
N PHE A 22 15.64 -16.52 20.88
CA PHE A 22 15.06 -17.19 19.70
C PHE A 22 13.66 -16.71 19.34
N PHE A 23 12.90 -16.07 20.26
CA PHE A 23 11.56 -15.54 19.98
C PHE A 23 11.55 -14.05 19.56
N ILE A 24 12.65 -13.31 19.73
CA ILE A 24 12.73 -11.89 19.36
C ILE A 24 12.77 -11.63 17.84
N PRO A 25 13.27 -12.50 16.94
CA PRO A 25 13.31 -12.17 15.52
C PRO A 25 12.00 -12.36 14.77
N PHE A 26 10.92 -12.82 15.37
CA PHE A 26 9.68 -13.11 14.63
C PHE A 26 8.56 -12.06 14.77
N ILE A 27 8.82 -10.95 15.45
CA ILE A 27 7.87 -9.83 15.52
C ILE A 27 8.40 -8.72 14.60
N SER A 28 8.08 -8.82 13.30
CA SER A 28 8.40 -7.79 12.33
C SER A 28 7.45 -6.60 12.48
N ASN A 29 7.99 -5.42 12.66
CA ASN A 29 7.43 -4.10 12.35
C ASN A 29 6.02 -3.75 12.86
N SER A 30 5.56 -4.27 13.97
CA SER A 30 4.43 -3.73 14.70
C SER A 30 4.91 -3.00 15.94
N ASN A 31 4.23 -1.94 16.35
CA ASN A 31 4.56 -1.13 17.52
C ASN A 31 4.92 -2.02 18.72
N TYR A 32 6.20 -2.05 19.12
CA TYR A 32 6.62 -2.79 20.30
C TYR A 32 6.23 -2.02 21.55
N VAL A 33 5.46 -2.65 22.41
CA VAL A 33 5.25 -2.17 23.78
C VAL A 33 6.29 -2.86 24.65
N LEU A 34 7.35 -2.14 25.00
CA LEU A 34 8.30 -2.60 25.99
C LEU A 34 7.90 -2.01 27.34
N THR A 35 7.48 -2.85 28.27
CA THR A 35 7.26 -2.46 29.68
C THR A 35 8.55 -2.66 30.46
N TYR A 36 9.22 -1.56 30.80
CA TYR A 36 10.34 -1.58 31.75
C TYR A 36 10.00 -0.64 32.91
N ASN A 37 10.00 -1.14 34.12
CA ASN A 37 9.74 -0.38 35.37
C ASN A 37 8.45 0.47 35.34
N LYS A 38 7.30 -0.11 34.91
CA LYS A 38 5.97 0.55 34.85
C LYS A 38 5.86 1.72 33.85
N ASN A 39 6.88 2.05 33.09
CA ASN A 39 6.78 3.03 32.02
C ASN A 39 6.52 2.31 30.69
N ILE A 40 5.40 2.65 30.06
CA ILE A 40 5.06 2.17 28.70
C ILE A 40 5.83 3.03 27.72
N VAL A 41 6.85 2.47 27.07
CA VAL A 41 7.51 3.11 25.94
C VAL A 41 6.88 2.57 24.67
N ILE A 42 6.05 3.37 24.03
CA ILE A 42 5.52 3.04 22.68
C ILE A 42 6.61 3.40 21.68
N VAL A 43 7.34 2.41 21.19
CA VAL A 43 8.23 2.57 20.05
C VAL A 43 7.38 2.50 18.78
N LYS A 44 7.00 3.66 18.25
CA LYS A 44 6.38 3.73 16.95
C LYS A 44 7.44 3.37 15.91
N SER A 45 7.23 2.32 15.14
CA SER A 45 8.07 2.04 13.98
C SER A 45 7.92 3.19 12.99
N ASP A 46 8.99 3.97 12.80
CA ASP A 46 9.02 5.09 11.86
C ASP A 46 9.16 4.66 10.39
N SER A 47 8.97 3.38 10.06
CA SER A 47 9.02 2.90 8.69
C SER A 47 7.73 3.28 7.96
N LYS A 48 7.61 4.56 7.61
CA LYS A 48 6.62 4.97 6.62
C LYS A 48 6.98 4.39 5.25
N PHE A 49 5.97 4.02 4.50
CA PHE A 49 6.12 3.62 3.10
C PHE A 49 6.70 4.76 2.26
N ILE A 50 7.42 4.43 1.18
CA ILE A 50 7.88 5.46 0.25
C ILE A 50 6.71 6.04 -0.55
N TRP A 51 6.89 7.25 -1.08
CA TRP A 51 5.92 7.89 -1.97
C TRP A 51 5.91 7.21 -3.35
N PRO A 52 4.72 6.92 -3.95
CA PRO A 52 4.63 6.03 -5.11
C PRO A 52 5.01 6.66 -6.45
N ILE A 53 5.26 7.97 -6.53
CA ILE A 53 5.50 8.69 -7.79
C ILE A 53 6.34 9.94 -7.54
N LYS A 54 7.08 10.43 -8.55
CA LYS A 54 7.90 11.65 -8.37
C LYS A 54 7.08 12.91 -8.12
N SER A 55 5.87 13.01 -8.69
CA SER A 55 4.99 14.17 -8.49
C SER A 55 4.52 14.27 -7.03
N LYS A 56 4.48 15.50 -6.50
CA LYS A 56 3.92 15.82 -5.17
C LYS A 56 2.60 16.62 -5.28
N ASN A 57 2.06 16.78 -6.48
CA ASN A 57 0.86 17.58 -6.73
C ASN A 57 -0.41 16.76 -6.46
N ILE A 58 -0.94 16.83 -5.25
CA ILE A 58 -2.20 16.19 -4.85
C ILE A 58 -3.37 17.07 -5.33
N THR A 59 -4.17 16.54 -6.25
CA THR A 59 -5.35 17.20 -6.82
C THR A 59 -6.65 16.84 -6.11
N SER A 60 -6.68 15.67 -5.45
CA SER A 60 -7.83 15.26 -4.63
C SER A 60 -7.40 14.44 -3.43
N LYS A 61 -7.89 14.82 -2.25
CA LYS A 61 -7.56 14.19 -0.97
C LYS A 61 -8.51 13.04 -0.66
N PHE A 62 -8.10 12.17 0.27
CA PHE A 62 -8.92 11.14 0.89
C PHE A 62 -10.11 11.76 1.65
N GLY A 63 -11.28 11.10 1.59
CA GLY A 63 -12.46 11.48 2.32
C GLY A 63 -13.63 11.94 1.43
N TYR A 64 -14.63 12.59 2.04
CA TYR A 64 -15.81 13.09 1.31
C TYR A 64 -15.47 14.26 0.39
N ARG A 65 -15.99 14.21 -0.83
CA ARG A 65 -15.84 15.26 -1.85
C ARG A 65 -17.07 15.30 -2.78
N LYS A 66 -17.22 16.37 -3.55
CA LYS A 66 -18.11 16.36 -4.71
C LYS A 66 -17.54 15.37 -5.74
N SER A 67 -18.39 14.49 -6.29
CA SER A 67 -17.98 13.57 -7.35
C SER A 67 -17.40 14.34 -8.55
N PRO A 68 -16.17 14.04 -9.00
CA PRO A 68 -15.50 14.78 -10.07
C PRO A 68 -16.05 14.45 -11.46
N THR A 69 -16.68 13.30 -11.63
CA THR A 69 -17.28 12.82 -12.89
C THR A 69 -18.34 11.78 -12.58
N GLU A 70 -19.17 11.47 -13.57
CA GLU A 70 -20.13 10.36 -13.49
C GLU A 70 -19.41 9.04 -13.23
N GLY A 71 -19.97 8.19 -12.37
CA GLY A 71 -19.39 6.93 -11.92
C GLY A 71 -18.28 7.04 -10.87
N ALA A 72 -17.81 8.25 -10.54
CA ALA A 72 -16.90 8.45 -9.42
C ALA A 72 -17.67 8.60 -8.10
N SER A 73 -17.11 8.02 -7.01
CA SER A 73 -17.69 8.13 -5.66
C SER A 73 -17.55 9.54 -5.07
N SER A 74 -18.55 9.95 -4.27
CA SER A 74 -18.45 11.11 -3.37
C SER A 74 -17.57 10.85 -2.14
N TYR A 75 -17.24 9.59 -1.85
CA TYR A 75 -16.21 9.21 -0.88
C TYR A 75 -14.97 8.75 -1.61
N HIS A 76 -13.88 9.48 -1.47
CA HIS A 76 -12.59 9.20 -2.11
C HIS A 76 -11.74 8.30 -1.21
N GLY A 77 -11.60 7.04 -1.59
CA GLY A 77 -10.88 6.02 -0.82
C GLY A 77 -9.36 6.04 -0.97
N GLY A 78 -8.78 7.11 -1.53
CA GLY A 78 -7.37 7.30 -1.78
C GLY A 78 -7.00 8.76 -1.94
N VAL A 79 -5.90 9.03 -2.64
CA VAL A 79 -5.49 10.37 -3.07
C VAL A 79 -5.23 10.36 -4.57
N ASP A 80 -5.57 11.46 -5.27
CA ASP A 80 -5.26 11.63 -6.68
C ASP A 80 -4.03 12.54 -6.81
N ILE A 81 -3.04 12.09 -7.54
CA ILE A 81 -1.74 12.75 -7.73
C ILE A 81 -1.58 13.08 -9.20
N ALA A 82 -1.62 14.35 -9.56
CA ALA A 82 -1.46 14.79 -10.94
C ALA A 82 -0.07 14.40 -11.48
N ALA A 83 -0.05 13.74 -12.60
CA ALA A 83 1.17 13.37 -13.30
C ALA A 83 0.88 13.19 -14.79
N LYS A 84 1.90 13.38 -15.63
CA LYS A 84 1.79 13.14 -17.06
C LYS A 84 1.64 11.65 -17.34
N GLU A 85 0.93 11.31 -18.41
CA GLU A 85 0.93 9.97 -18.98
C GLU A 85 2.37 9.47 -19.18
N GLY A 86 2.60 8.17 -18.93
CA GLY A 86 3.91 7.55 -18.99
C GLY A 86 4.83 7.80 -17.79
N THR A 87 4.41 8.59 -16.77
CA THR A 87 5.20 8.78 -15.55
C THR A 87 5.30 7.47 -14.78
N ASP A 88 6.52 7.08 -14.38
CA ASP A 88 6.76 5.86 -13.61
C ASP A 88 6.09 5.89 -12.23
N ILE A 89 5.56 4.74 -11.85
CA ILE A 89 4.91 4.48 -10.56
C ILE A 89 5.70 3.39 -9.85
N TYR A 90 5.97 3.59 -8.56
CA TYR A 90 6.84 2.74 -7.76
C TYR A 90 6.06 1.99 -6.67
N ALA A 91 6.47 0.74 -6.38
CA ALA A 91 6.00 -0.01 -5.23
C ALA A 91 6.40 0.73 -3.93
N ILE A 92 5.44 0.99 -3.05
CA ILE A 92 5.69 1.73 -1.79
C ILE A 92 6.52 0.96 -0.76
N ALA A 93 6.57 -0.36 -0.90
CA ALA A 93 7.30 -1.30 -0.04
C ALA A 93 7.44 -2.65 -0.76
N ASP A 94 8.25 -3.55 -0.20
CA ASP A 94 8.29 -4.96 -0.62
C ASP A 94 6.88 -5.57 -0.53
N GLY A 95 6.52 -6.42 -1.50
CA GLY A 95 5.20 -7.04 -1.53
C GLY A 95 5.00 -8.04 -2.64
N ILE A 96 3.78 -8.55 -2.76
CA ILE A 96 3.36 -9.49 -3.80
C ILE A 96 2.18 -8.90 -4.56
N VAL A 97 2.27 -8.89 -5.89
CA VAL A 97 1.19 -8.44 -6.77
C VAL A 97 -0.02 -9.37 -6.63
N LYS A 98 -1.15 -8.82 -6.21
CA LYS A 98 -2.41 -9.56 -6.04
C LYS A 98 -3.38 -9.38 -7.19
N TYR A 99 -3.23 -8.32 -7.93
CA TYR A 99 -4.08 -8.00 -9.07
C TYR A 99 -3.33 -7.11 -10.07
N ALA A 100 -3.52 -7.37 -11.35
CA ALA A 100 -3.10 -6.50 -12.45
C ALA A 100 -4.16 -6.63 -13.55
N GLY A 101 -4.90 -5.55 -13.85
CA GLY A 101 -6.01 -5.59 -14.80
C GLY A 101 -7.00 -4.43 -14.66
N TRP A 102 -8.15 -4.55 -15.33
CA TRP A 102 -9.24 -3.59 -15.24
C TRP A 102 -10.02 -3.73 -13.94
N TYR A 103 -10.10 -2.67 -13.14
CA TYR A 103 -10.69 -2.67 -11.80
C TYR A 103 -11.83 -1.65 -11.65
N GLY A 104 -12.86 -1.79 -12.46
CA GLY A 104 -14.06 -0.95 -12.44
C GLY A 104 -13.77 0.54 -12.57
N ALA A 105 -14.28 1.36 -11.62
CA ALA A 105 -14.08 2.81 -11.60
C ALA A 105 -12.60 3.22 -11.54
N ASN A 106 -11.72 2.35 -11.06
CA ASN A 106 -10.29 2.58 -11.00
C ASN A 106 -9.57 2.42 -12.36
N GLY A 107 -10.26 1.94 -13.40
CA GLY A 107 -9.62 1.63 -14.67
C GLY A 107 -8.58 0.53 -14.56
N TYR A 108 -7.55 0.57 -15.39
CA TYR A 108 -6.41 -0.34 -15.25
C TYR A 108 -5.67 -0.07 -13.95
N SER A 109 -5.39 -1.13 -13.21
CA SER A 109 -4.89 -1.05 -11.84
C SER A 109 -3.95 -2.20 -11.49
N VAL A 110 -3.02 -1.91 -10.57
CA VAL A 110 -2.20 -2.90 -9.86
C VAL A 110 -2.51 -2.82 -8.37
N LEU A 111 -2.69 -3.96 -7.72
CA LEU A 111 -2.83 -4.08 -6.27
C LEU A 111 -1.70 -4.94 -5.73
N ILE A 112 -1.03 -4.45 -4.68
CA ILE A 112 0.10 -5.14 -4.05
C ILE A 112 -0.22 -5.36 -2.57
N SER A 113 -0.05 -6.60 -2.12
CA SER A 113 -0.12 -6.97 -0.70
C SER A 113 1.25 -6.84 -0.08
N HIS A 114 1.33 -6.09 1.00
CA HIS A 114 2.52 -5.89 1.81
C HIS A 114 2.39 -6.62 3.15
N LYS A 115 3.40 -6.51 4.01
CA LYS A 115 3.33 -7.00 5.39
C LYS A 115 2.23 -6.28 6.18
N ASP A 116 1.89 -6.83 7.34
CA ASP A 116 0.98 -6.24 8.34
C ASP A 116 -0.44 -5.93 7.81
N GLY A 117 -0.91 -6.72 6.83
CA GLY A 117 -2.25 -6.59 6.26
C GLY A 117 -2.47 -5.34 5.43
N VAL A 118 -1.39 -4.69 4.98
CA VAL A 118 -1.45 -3.51 4.11
C VAL A 118 -1.59 -3.94 2.66
N VAL A 119 -2.52 -3.28 1.94
CA VAL A 119 -2.66 -3.41 0.48
C VAL A 119 -2.62 -2.02 -0.14
N SER A 120 -1.71 -1.82 -1.09
CA SER A 120 -1.68 -0.63 -1.94
C SER A 120 -2.42 -0.85 -3.25
N THR A 121 -3.10 0.18 -3.74
CA THR A 121 -3.80 0.21 -5.02
C THR A 121 -3.25 1.36 -5.84
N TYR A 122 -2.84 1.06 -7.07
CA TYR A 122 -2.35 2.00 -8.07
C TYR A 122 -3.31 1.95 -9.25
N ALA A 123 -4.04 3.01 -9.51
CA ALA A 123 -5.13 3.03 -10.45
C ALA A 123 -4.99 4.13 -11.52
N HIS A 124 -5.78 4.03 -12.58
CA HIS A 124 -5.68 4.83 -13.81
C HIS A 124 -4.30 4.70 -14.47
N ILE A 125 -3.70 3.51 -14.36
CA ILE A 125 -2.39 3.19 -14.94
C ILE A 125 -2.51 2.82 -16.44
N SER A 126 -1.37 2.73 -17.13
CA SER A 126 -1.31 2.17 -18.48
C SER A 126 -1.73 0.71 -18.48
N ASN A 127 -2.30 0.24 -19.59
CA ASN A 127 -2.59 -1.18 -19.82
C ASN A 127 -1.34 -2.00 -20.22
N ASP A 128 -0.19 -1.34 -20.34
CA ASP A 128 1.13 -1.97 -20.49
C ASP A 128 1.68 -2.29 -19.10
N PHE A 129 1.29 -3.46 -18.57
CA PHE A 129 1.68 -3.89 -17.22
C PHE A 129 3.16 -4.27 -17.17
N LEU A 130 3.89 -3.72 -16.20
CA LEU A 130 5.29 -4.06 -15.94
C LEU A 130 5.44 -5.24 -14.96
N VAL A 131 4.34 -5.64 -14.32
CA VAL A 131 4.29 -6.73 -13.35
C VAL A 131 3.06 -7.60 -13.57
N SER A 132 3.12 -8.85 -13.14
CA SER A 132 2.07 -9.86 -13.23
C SER A 132 1.60 -10.31 -11.84
N VAL A 133 0.39 -10.86 -11.75
CA VAL A 133 -0.12 -11.44 -10.51
C VAL A 133 0.80 -12.56 -10.02
N GLY A 134 1.22 -12.47 -8.76
CA GLY A 134 2.14 -13.41 -8.12
C GLY A 134 3.58 -12.91 -8.06
N ASP A 135 3.96 -11.87 -8.81
CA ASP A 135 5.32 -11.32 -8.77
C ASP A 135 5.62 -10.72 -7.40
N GLU A 136 6.85 -10.97 -6.94
CA GLU A 136 7.44 -10.28 -5.80
C GLU A 136 8.06 -8.97 -6.28
N VAL A 137 7.73 -7.87 -5.62
CA VAL A 137 8.27 -6.54 -5.93
C VAL A 137 9.03 -5.98 -4.73
N LYS A 138 10.02 -5.14 -5.00
CA LYS A 138 10.80 -4.43 -4.00
C LYS A 138 10.35 -2.99 -3.84
N SER A 139 10.56 -2.43 -2.64
CA SER A 139 10.35 -1.00 -2.39
C SER A 139 11.13 -0.15 -3.40
N GLY A 140 10.42 0.77 -4.10
CA GLY A 140 11.01 1.62 -5.13
C GLY A 140 11.12 0.99 -6.52
N GLU A 141 10.72 -0.25 -6.70
CA GLU A 141 10.65 -0.89 -8.02
C GLU A 141 9.56 -0.26 -8.88
N THR A 142 9.84 0.00 -10.15
CA THR A 142 8.85 0.50 -11.11
C THR A 142 7.87 -0.62 -11.47
N ILE A 143 6.60 -0.44 -11.12
CA ILE A 143 5.55 -1.45 -11.26
C ILE A 143 4.53 -1.13 -12.34
N ALA A 144 4.42 0.15 -12.72
CA ALA A 144 3.46 0.63 -13.70
C ALA A 144 3.85 2.03 -14.20
N ARG A 145 3.06 2.55 -15.14
CA ARG A 145 3.11 3.97 -15.57
C ARG A 145 1.73 4.58 -15.51
N VAL A 146 1.67 5.89 -15.29
CA VAL A 146 0.41 6.65 -15.37
C VAL A 146 -0.19 6.45 -16.76
N GLY A 147 -1.46 6.06 -16.79
CA GLY A 147 -2.17 5.78 -18.03
C GLY A 147 -2.76 7.02 -18.69
N PRO A 148 -3.22 6.88 -19.95
CA PRO A 148 -3.97 7.90 -20.66
C PRO A 148 -5.37 8.08 -20.05
N ARG A 149 -5.96 9.26 -20.31
CA ARG A 149 -7.38 9.49 -20.01
C ARG A 149 -8.29 8.58 -20.84
N TYR A 150 -8.03 8.50 -22.14
CA TYR A 150 -8.83 7.72 -23.08
C TYR A 150 -8.18 6.38 -23.36
N ILE A 151 -8.95 5.31 -23.16
CA ILE A 151 -8.52 3.94 -23.42
C ILE A 151 -9.74 3.10 -23.74
N GLU A 152 -9.62 2.14 -24.62
CA GLU A 152 -10.76 1.30 -24.99
C GLU A 152 -11.29 0.50 -23.81
N GLY A 153 -10.43 -0.01 -22.96
CA GLY A 153 -10.83 -0.82 -21.82
C GLY A 153 -11.54 -2.13 -22.22
N PRO A 154 -12.30 -2.78 -21.33
CA PRO A 154 -13.11 -3.92 -21.67
C PRO A 154 -14.30 -3.52 -22.55
N ALA A 155 -14.85 -4.48 -23.33
CA ALA A 155 -15.94 -4.28 -24.28
C ALA A 155 -17.17 -3.53 -23.72
N ASN A 156 -17.44 -3.71 -22.43
CA ASN A 156 -18.56 -3.07 -21.72
C ASN A 156 -18.08 -1.96 -20.76
N ASN A 157 -17.02 -1.24 -21.12
CA ASN A 157 -16.55 -0.11 -20.28
C ASN A 157 -17.67 0.95 -20.15
N PRO A 158 -18.27 1.13 -18.93
CA PRO A 158 -19.34 2.08 -18.71
C PRO A 158 -18.81 3.51 -18.51
N TYR A 159 -17.51 3.68 -18.31
CA TYR A 159 -16.90 4.98 -18.01
C TYR A 159 -16.58 5.72 -19.30
N LYS A 160 -17.30 6.83 -19.50
CA LYS A 160 -17.19 7.68 -20.69
C LYS A 160 -17.18 9.14 -20.29
N ASP A 161 -16.59 9.97 -21.13
CA ASP A 161 -16.72 11.42 -20.98
C ASP A 161 -18.06 11.92 -21.56
N SER A 162 -18.32 13.21 -21.46
CA SER A 162 -19.54 13.86 -21.99
C SER A 162 -19.72 13.72 -23.51
N ASN A 163 -18.67 13.38 -24.23
CA ASN A 163 -18.67 13.18 -25.69
C ASN A 163 -18.82 11.69 -26.06
N GLY A 164 -18.93 10.78 -25.07
CA GLY A 164 -19.05 9.36 -25.27
C GLY A 164 -17.72 8.63 -25.45
N ASN A 165 -16.56 9.29 -25.32
CA ASN A 165 -15.25 8.66 -25.42
C ASN A 165 -14.98 7.79 -24.18
N SER A 166 -14.54 6.54 -24.39
CA SER A 166 -14.19 5.63 -23.32
C SER A 166 -13.00 6.15 -22.51
N THR A 167 -13.13 6.15 -21.18
CA THR A 167 -12.10 6.60 -20.26
C THR A 167 -11.49 5.45 -19.48
N ASN A 168 -10.30 5.66 -18.89
CA ASN A 168 -9.59 4.71 -18.06
C ASN A 168 -10.20 4.66 -16.65
N GLY A 169 -11.40 4.09 -16.53
CA GLY A 169 -12.23 4.19 -15.34
C GLY A 169 -12.83 5.59 -15.17
N ALA A 170 -13.24 5.95 -13.96
CA ALA A 170 -13.88 7.24 -13.63
C ALA A 170 -12.82 8.34 -13.47
N THR A 171 -12.17 8.74 -14.57
CA THR A 171 -11.11 9.76 -14.60
C THR A 171 -11.46 10.96 -15.47
N THR A 172 -10.96 12.14 -15.09
CA THR A 172 -11.06 13.38 -15.88
C THR A 172 -9.77 13.70 -16.64
N GLY A 173 -8.68 12.99 -16.39
CA GLY A 173 -7.39 13.21 -17.06
C GLY A 173 -6.28 12.34 -16.45
N PRO A 174 -5.07 12.37 -17.02
CA PRO A 174 -3.93 11.58 -16.52
C PRO A 174 -3.57 11.97 -15.09
N HIS A 175 -3.56 10.98 -14.19
CA HIS A 175 -3.13 11.08 -12.79
C HIS A 175 -2.93 9.67 -12.22
N LEU A 176 -2.26 9.56 -11.08
CA LEU A 176 -2.28 8.36 -10.27
C LEU A 176 -3.36 8.49 -9.19
N HIS A 177 -4.35 7.59 -9.20
CA HIS A 177 -5.16 7.35 -8.01
C HIS A 177 -4.43 6.33 -7.13
N PHE A 178 -4.01 6.77 -5.93
CA PHE A 178 -3.28 5.94 -4.98
C PHE A 178 -4.09 5.73 -3.72
N ALA A 179 -4.33 4.45 -3.37
CA ALA A 179 -5.11 4.13 -2.19
C ALA A 179 -4.42 3.06 -1.34
N LEU A 180 -4.68 3.10 -0.03
CA LEU A 180 -4.23 2.11 0.94
C LEU A 180 -5.41 1.49 1.68
N SER A 181 -5.27 0.22 2.02
CA SER A 181 -6.09 -0.42 3.03
C SER A 181 -5.22 -1.17 4.04
N VAL A 182 -5.65 -1.17 5.30
CA VAL A 182 -5.04 -1.92 6.39
C VAL A 182 -6.10 -2.85 6.96
N ASN A 183 -5.83 -4.15 6.94
CA ASN A 183 -6.80 -5.19 7.36
C ASN A 183 -8.18 -5.01 6.69
N GLY A 184 -8.18 -4.72 5.37
CA GLY A 184 -9.37 -4.54 4.56
C GLY A 184 -10.10 -3.18 4.71
N LYS A 185 -9.67 -2.29 5.60
CA LYS A 185 -10.26 -0.96 5.76
C LYS A 185 -9.46 0.10 5.01
N ARG A 186 -10.12 0.94 4.23
CA ARG A 186 -9.49 2.10 3.57
C ARG A 186 -8.98 3.10 4.60
N VAL A 187 -7.76 3.56 4.41
CA VAL A 187 -7.08 4.54 5.26
C VAL A 187 -6.56 5.71 4.42
N ASN A 188 -6.33 6.86 5.06
CA ASN A 188 -5.74 8.01 4.37
C ASN A 188 -4.25 7.73 4.05
N PRO A 189 -3.86 7.62 2.76
CA PRO A 189 -2.49 7.26 2.41
C PRO A 189 -1.43 8.22 2.97
N LEU A 190 -1.76 9.51 3.12
CA LEU A 190 -0.82 10.54 3.59
C LEU A 190 -0.33 10.33 5.02
N GLU A 191 -1.03 9.50 5.81
CA GLU A 191 -0.64 9.17 7.18
C GLU A 191 0.39 8.02 7.23
N TYR A 192 0.53 7.27 6.12
CA TYR A 192 1.34 6.04 6.03
C TYR A 192 2.58 6.18 5.16
N VAL A 193 2.65 7.16 4.28
CA VAL A 193 3.77 7.37 3.34
C VAL A 193 4.65 8.55 3.73
N ASN A 194 5.92 8.51 3.33
CA ASN A 194 6.83 9.66 3.39
C ASN A 194 6.55 10.55 2.17
N PHE A 195 5.92 11.68 2.44
CA PHE A 195 5.53 12.68 1.43
C PHE A 195 6.58 13.77 1.26
#